data_06718a31e233ee2543275537b62684cf
#
_entry.id   06718a31e233ee2543275537b62684cf
#
_cell.length_a   1.000
_cell.length_b   1.000
_cell.length_c   1.000
_cell.angle_alpha   90.00
_cell.angle_beta   90.00
_cell.angle_gamma   90.00
#
_symmetry.space_group_name_H-M   'P 1'
#
loop_
_entity.id
_entity.type
_entity.pdbx_description
1 polymer ?
#
loop_
_entity_poly.entity_id
_entity_poly.type
_entity_poly.pdbx_seq_one_letter_code
_entity_poly.pdbx_strand_id
1 'polypeptide(L)'
;FHILEVRAKETLTRAGEPGRWIDYSIDSLRADFLEVFAAIEKNSKGRYRIIYNLARQQPADYYVDFVVESADNRSVAMPLFFKDVMRDLIANARKYTAPGGTINVGVYETEAELRFVVQDTGRGIPPDEIQTVVHYGRRGSNVQQVRTMGGGYGLTKAFLVTKRFGGRFWIKSEPGIGTRITIIVPRPTGPRVG
;
A
#
# COMPACT_ATOMS: atom_id res chain seq x y z
N PHE A 1 14.98 -10.30 15.62
CA PHE A 1 15.12 -11.65 15.02
C PHE A 1 13.76 -12.26 14.70
N HIS A 2 12.82 -12.31 15.63
CA HIS A 2 11.49 -12.91 15.44
C HIS A 2 10.69 -12.34 14.25
N ILE A 3 10.75 -11.04 13.99
CA ILE A 3 10.07 -10.39 12.83
C ILE A 3 10.70 -10.85 11.50
N LEU A 4 12.01 -11.06 11.45
CA LEU A 4 12.70 -11.56 10.26
C LEU A 4 12.38 -13.04 10.01
N GLU A 5 12.27 -13.84 11.07
CA GLU A 5 11.86 -15.25 10.97
C GLU A 5 10.41 -15.39 10.47
N VAL A 6 9.48 -14.61 11.01
CA VAL A 6 8.08 -14.61 10.56
C VAL A 6 8.00 -14.20 9.09
N ARG A 7 8.70 -13.14 8.69
CA ARG A 7 8.73 -12.68 7.29
C ARG A 7 9.42 -13.67 6.35
N ALA A 8 10.49 -14.30 6.80
CA ALA A 8 11.18 -15.35 6.03
C ALA A 8 10.27 -16.58 5.87
N LYS A 9 9.59 -17.01 6.92
CA LYS A 9 8.64 -18.14 6.89
C LYS A 9 7.44 -17.85 5.99
N GLU A 10 6.87 -16.65 6.08
CA GLU A 10 5.81 -16.19 5.17
C GLU A 10 6.29 -16.19 3.71
N THR A 11 7.51 -15.71 3.46
CA THR A 11 8.11 -15.68 2.12
C THR A 11 8.37 -17.09 1.60
N LEU A 12 8.87 -18.00 2.42
CA LEU A 12 9.14 -19.39 2.05
C LEU A 12 7.85 -20.19 1.81
N THR A 13 6.83 -20.01 2.64
CA THR A 13 5.52 -20.67 2.46
C THR A 13 4.86 -20.21 1.18
N ARG A 14 5.07 -18.95 0.78
CA ARG A 14 4.53 -18.35 -0.43
C ARG A 14 5.38 -18.61 -1.68
N ALA A 15 6.64 -19.01 -1.52
CA ALA A 15 7.57 -19.27 -2.62
C ALA A 15 7.16 -20.51 -3.46
N GLY A 16 6.33 -21.39 -2.91
CA GLY A 16 5.82 -22.57 -3.64
C GLY A 16 4.87 -22.25 -4.80
N GLU A 17 4.13 -21.12 -4.71
CA GLU A 17 3.17 -20.72 -5.75
C GLU A 17 3.18 -19.20 -5.99
N PRO A 18 4.25 -18.64 -6.52
CA PRO A 18 4.43 -17.20 -6.62
C PRO A 18 3.48 -16.50 -7.60
N GLY A 19 2.78 -17.27 -8.44
CA GLY A 19 1.79 -16.75 -9.40
C GLY A 19 0.34 -16.92 -8.97
N ARG A 20 0.09 -17.48 -7.78
CA ARG A 20 -1.27 -17.78 -7.32
C ARG A 20 -2.08 -16.52 -7.07
N TRP A 21 -3.26 -16.47 -7.67
CA TRP A 21 -4.30 -15.50 -7.38
C TRP A 21 -5.30 -16.09 -6.39
N ILE A 22 -5.80 -15.27 -5.49
CA ILE A 22 -6.77 -15.67 -4.46
C ILE A 22 -7.92 -14.67 -4.49
N ASP A 23 -9.14 -15.18 -4.36
CA ASP A 23 -10.32 -14.36 -4.18
C ASP A 23 -10.46 -13.96 -2.71
N TYR A 24 -10.53 -12.67 -2.44
CA TYR A 24 -10.80 -12.10 -1.13
C TYR A 24 -12.19 -11.48 -1.14
N SER A 25 -13.05 -11.80 -0.19
CA SER A 25 -14.29 -11.04 -0.04
C SER A 25 -13.98 -9.57 0.25
N ILE A 26 -14.80 -8.66 -0.29
CA ILE A 26 -14.64 -7.22 -0.07
C ILE A 26 -14.64 -6.90 1.42
N ASP A 27 -15.55 -7.54 2.20
CA ASP A 27 -15.66 -7.32 3.64
C ASP A 27 -14.40 -7.77 4.38
N SER A 28 -13.85 -8.95 4.04
CA SER A 28 -12.59 -9.44 4.62
C SER A 28 -11.44 -8.51 4.29
N LEU A 29 -11.35 -8.05 3.04
CA LEU A 29 -10.29 -7.14 2.61
C LEU A 29 -10.38 -5.77 3.31
N ARG A 30 -11.59 -5.25 3.48
CA ARG A 30 -11.83 -4.02 4.26
C ARG A 30 -11.45 -4.20 5.72
N ALA A 31 -11.84 -5.30 6.35
CA ALA A 31 -11.48 -5.60 7.74
C ALA A 31 -9.95 -5.65 7.93
N ASP A 32 -9.23 -6.35 7.05
CA ASP A 32 -7.77 -6.45 7.08
C ASP A 32 -7.09 -5.07 6.99
N PHE A 33 -7.59 -4.16 6.13
CA PHE A 33 -7.03 -2.81 6.03
C PHE A 33 -7.37 -1.94 7.23
N LEU A 34 -8.58 -2.06 7.77
CA LEU A 34 -8.95 -1.36 9.02
C LEU A 34 -8.06 -1.81 10.18
N GLU A 35 -7.69 -3.10 10.26
CA GLU A 35 -6.71 -3.59 11.24
C GLU A 35 -5.32 -2.96 11.05
N VAL A 36 -4.87 -2.78 9.81
CA VAL A 36 -3.60 -2.09 9.53
C VAL A 36 -3.65 -0.67 10.05
N PHE A 37 -4.72 0.07 9.80
CA PHE A 37 -4.88 1.44 10.30
C PHE A 37 -5.02 1.48 11.82
N ALA A 38 -5.76 0.57 12.43
CA ALA A 38 -5.87 0.45 13.88
C ALA A 38 -4.51 0.17 14.54
N ALA A 39 -3.69 -0.70 13.95
CA ALA A 39 -2.33 -0.96 14.41
C ALA A 39 -1.42 0.29 14.30
N ILE A 40 -1.56 1.06 13.23
CA ILE A 40 -0.85 2.33 13.03
C ILE A 40 -1.25 3.33 14.13
N GLU A 41 -2.56 3.48 14.39
CA GLU A 41 -3.09 4.37 15.43
C GLU A 41 -2.61 3.95 16.82
N LYS A 42 -2.74 2.68 17.16
CA LYS A 42 -2.26 2.12 18.44
C LYS A 42 -0.77 2.42 18.69
N ASN A 43 0.05 2.29 17.66
CA ASN A 43 1.49 2.59 17.73
C ASN A 43 1.77 4.09 17.89
N SER A 44 0.80 4.96 17.67
CA SER A 44 0.93 6.40 17.90
C SER A 44 0.99 6.79 19.38
N LYS A 45 0.53 5.91 20.27
CA LYS A 45 0.41 6.19 21.71
C LYS A 45 -0.45 7.44 21.99
N GLY A 46 -1.56 7.60 21.25
CA GLY A 46 -2.52 8.69 21.42
C GLY A 46 -2.11 10.02 20.79
N ARG A 47 -1.01 10.08 20.02
CA ARG A 47 -0.57 11.33 19.38
C ARG A 47 -1.49 11.80 18.25
N TYR A 48 -2.25 10.90 17.64
CA TYR A 48 -3.23 11.17 16.59
C TYR A 48 -4.22 10.00 16.50
N ARG A 49 -5.35 10.25 15.88
CA ARG A 49 -6.34 9.22 15.51
C ARG A 49 -6.38 9.06 14.00
N ILE A 50 -6.86 7.92 13.56
CA ILE A 50 -7.21 7.66 12.17
C ILE A 50 -8.73 7.69 12.07
N ILE A 51 -9.25 8.57 11.24
CA ILE A 51 -10.69 8.80 11.09
C ILE A 51 -11.12 8.57 9.65
N TYR A 52 -12.35 8.11 9.49
CA TYR A 52 -12.98 7.78 8.21
C TYR A 52 -14.14 8.72 7.87
N ASN A 53 -14.36 9.75 8.69
CA ASN A 53 -15.36 10.78 8.45
C ASN A 53 -14.67 12.14 8.56
N LEU A 54 -14.52 12.81 7.42
CA LEU A 54 -13.84 14.10 7.31
C LEU A 54 -14.42 15.17 8.25
N ALA A 55 -15.75 15.15 8.47
CA ALA A 55 -16.42 16.10 9.35
C ALA A 55 -16.02 15.97 10.83
N ARG A 56 -15.35 14.85 11.21
CA ARG A 56 -14.87 14.59 12.58
C ARG A 56 -13.38 14.82 12.75
N GLN A 57 -12.68 15.28 11.70
CA GLN A 57 -11.22 15.45 11.76
C GLN A 57 -10.81 16.55 12.71
N GLN A 58 -9.92 16.24 13.63
CA GLN A 58 -9.20 17.19 14.44
C GLN A 58 -7.83 17.52 13.77
N PRO A 59 -7.17 18.64 14.13
CA PRO A 59 -5.93 19.08 13.45
C PRO A 59 -4.79 18.07 13.44
N ALA A 60 -4.74 17.15 14.41
CA ALA A 60 -3.72 16.11 14.48
C ALA A 60 -4.14 14.77 13.86
N ASP A 61 -5.42 14.61 13.52
CA ASP A 61 -5.95 13.33 13.03
C ASP A 61 -5.61 13.12 11.55
N TYR A 62 -5.39 11.87 11.16
CA TYR A 62 -5.32 11.50 9.76
C TYR A 62 -6.71 11.14 9.25
N TYR A 63 -7.11 11.78 8.15
CA TYR A 63 -8.28 11.33 7.41
C TYR A 63 -7.88 10.22 6.44
N VAL A 64 -8.62 9.12 6.47
CA VAL A 64 -8.43 8.00 5.55
C VAL A 64 -9.72 7.75 4.79
N ASP A 65 -9.62 7.79 3.47
CA ASP A 65 -10.65 7.31 2.55
C ASP A 65 -10.22 5.98 1.96
N PHE A 66 -11.06 4.94 2.11
CA PHE A 66 -10.74 3.60 1.64
C PHE A 66 -11.91 3.03 0.83
N VAL A 67 -11.65 2.82 -0.45
CA VAL A 67 -12.62 2.31 -1.43
C VAL A 67 -12.17 0.96 -1.96
N VAL A 68 -13.09 0.00 -2.02
CA VAL A 68 -12.90 -1.30 -2.70
C VAL A 68 -14.09 -1.52 -3.64
N GLU A 69 -13.78 -1.70 -4.90
CA GLU A 69 -14.74 -1.97 -5.97
C GLU A 69 -14.27 -3.17 -6.77
N SER A 70 -15.16 -4.05 -7.16
CA SER A 70 -14.89 -5.20 -8.02
C SER A 70 -16.00 -5.41 -9.04
N ALA A 71 -15.74 -6.20 -10.06
CA ALA A 71 -16.69 -6.49 -11.13
C ALA A 71 -17.98 -7.17 -10.63
N ASP A 72 -17.88 -7.98 -9.57
CA ASP A 72 -19.00 -8.71 -8.98
C ASP A 72 -19.57 -8.05 -7.70
N ASN A 73 -18.95 -6.96 -7.21
CA ASN A 73 -19.25 -6.29 -5.95
C ASN A 73 -19.22 -7.22 -4.71
N ARG A 74 -18.52 -8.34 -4.78
CA ARG A 74 -18.44 -9.35 -3.70
C ARG A 74 -17.02 -9.70 -3.34
N SER A 75 -16.17 -9.90 -4.35
CA SER A 75 -14.81 -10.36 -4.16
C SER A 75 -13.82 -9.62 -5.05
N VAL A 76 -12.57 -9.57 -4.61
CA VAL A 76 -11.43 -9.06 -5.38
C VAL A 76 -10.43 -10.19 -5.56
N ALA A 77 -10.18 -10.55 -6.81
CA ALA A 77 -9.10 -11.46 -7.15
C ALA A 77 -7.76 -10.70 -7.17
N MET A 78 -6.78 -11.19 -6.43
CA MET A 78 -5.45 -10.59 -6.44
C MET A 78 -4.34 -11.62 -6.15
N PRO A 79 -3.10 -11.34 -6.59
CA PRO A 79 -1.96 -12.16 -6.23
C PRO A 79 -1.77 -12.23 -4.71
N LEU A 80 -1.42 -13.41 -4.19
CA LEU A 80 -1.23 -13.66 -2.75
C LEU A 80 -0.35 -12.61 -2.06
N PHE A 81 0.74 -12.18 -2.73
CA PHE A 81 1.68 -11.19 -2.18
C PHE A 81 1.17 -9.74 -2.23
N PHE A 82 0.08 -9.49 -2.94
CA PHE A 82 -0.34 -8.13 -3.22
C PHE A 82 -0.86 -7.41 -1.98
N LYS A 83 -1.46 -8.17 -1.05
CA LYS A 83 -1.90 -7.63 0.25
C LYS A 83 -0.75 -7.03 1.06
N ASP A 84 0.42 -7.68 1.04
CA ASP A 84 1.62 -7.16 1.71
C ASP A 84 2.18 -5.91 1.01
N VAL A 85 2.08 -5.86 -0.32
CA VAL A 85 2.45 -4.67 -1.10
C VAL A 85 1.58 -3.48 -0.72
N MET A 86 0.26 -3.69 -0.70
CA MET A 86 -0.71 -2.66 -0.31
C MET A 86 -0.43 -2.14 1.10
N ARG A 87 -0.24 -3.03 2.07
CA ARG A 87 0.09 -2.67 3.46
C ARG A 87 1.33 -1.81 3.56
N ASP A 88 2.40 -2.18 2.85
CA ASP A 88 3.66 -1.43 2.89
C ASP A 88 3.53 -0.04 2.27
N LEU A 89 2.75 0.10 1.18
CA LEU A 89 2.49 1.40 0.55
C LEU A 89 1.62 2.30 1.43
N ILE A 90 0.60 1.75 2.10
CA ILE A 90 -0.23 2.47 3.07
C ILE A 90 0.62 2.94 4.26
N ALA A 91 1.49 2.07 4.78
CA ALA A 91 2.41 2.42 5.86
C ALA A 91 3.37 3.54 5.45
N ASN A 92 3.83 3.53 4.20
CA ASN A 92 4.66 4.60 3.64
C ASN A 92 3.87 5.91 3.51
N ALA A 93 2.66 5.87 2.97
CA ALA A 93 1.78 7.05 2.85
C ALA A 93 1.62 7.72 4.22
N ARG A 94 1.22 6.96 5.25
CA ARG A 94 1.10 7.49 6.60
C ARG A 94 2.42 8.02 7.15
N LYS A 95 3.53 7.33 6.93
CA LYS A 95 4.85 7.68 7.47
C LYS A 95 5.37 9.02 6.96
N TYR A 96 5.10 9.32 5.71
CA TYR A 96 5.59 10.53 5.04
C TYR A 96 4.58 11.68 5.03
N THR A 97 3.37 11.43 5.53
CA THR A 97 2.35 12.46 5.76
C THR A 97 2.43 12.99 7.19
N ALA A 98 2.36 14.31 7.33
CA ALA A 98 2.28 14.96 8.65
C ALA A 98 0.89 14.74 9.28
N PRO A 99 0.76 14.82 10.63
CA PRO A 99 -0.54 14.88 11.29
C PRO A 99 -1.45 15.95 10.66
N GLY A 100 -2.73 15.68 10.58
CA GLY A 100 -3.72 16.53 9.87
C GLY A 100 -3.86 16.21 8.40
N GLY A 101 -3.00 15.33 7.85
CA GLY A 101 -3.03 14.96 6.44
C GLY A 101 -4.07 13.90 6.07
N THR A 102 -4.14 13.63 4.76
CA THR A 102 -5.09 12.71 4.15
C THR A 102 -4.38 11.54 3.47
N ILE A 103 -4.97 10.36 3.55
CA ILE A 103 -4.52 9.16 2.86
C ILE A 103 -5.73 8.55 2.16
N ASN A 104 -5.70 8.50 0.83
CA ASN A 104 -6.72 7.87 0.02
C ASN A 104 -6.19 6.53 -0.51
N VAL A 105 -6.97 5.46 -0.33
CA VAL A 105 -6.63 4.12 -0.78
C VAL A 105 -7.78 3.58 -1.62
N GLY A 106 -7.47 3.11 -2.82
CA GLY A 106 -8.45 2.51 -3.71
C GLY A 106 -7.99 1.17 -4.26
N VAL A 107 -8.86 0.18 -4.19
CA VAL A 107 -8.71 -1.14 -4.83
C VAL A 107 -9.84 -1.29 -5.84
N TYR A 108 -9.50 -1.43 -7.10
CA TYR A 108 -10.45 -1.55 -8.20
C TYR A 108 -10.11 -2.79 -9.01
N GLU A 109 -11.04 -3.72 -9.10
CA GLU A 109 -10.87 -4.92 -9.89
C GLU A 109 -11.93 -4.99 -10.99
N THR A 110 -11.46 -5.25 -12.19
CA THR A 110 -12.29 -5.54 -13.35
C THR A 110 -12.01 -6.97 -13.86
N GLU A 111 -12.69 -7.39 -14.91
CA GLU A 111 -12.37 -8.68 -15.54
C GLU A 111 -10.96 -8.71 -16.17
N ALA A 112 -10.41 -7.55 -16.53
CA ALA A 112 -9.13 -7.45 -17.23
C ALA A 112 -7.95 -7.16 -16.30
N GLU A 113 -8.16 -6.40 -15.20
CA GLU A 113 -7.05 -5.91 -14.38
C GLU A 113 -7.45 -5.66 -12.92
N LEU A 114 -6.45 -5.74 -12.05
CA LEU A 114 -6.49 -5.22 -10.69
C LEU A 114 -5.72 -3.91 -10.63
N ARG A 115 -6.37 -2.84 -10.17
CA ARG A 115 -5.76 -1.53 -9.95
C ARG A 115 -5.74 -1.19 -8.47
N PHE A 116 -4.58 -0.88 -7.95
CA PHE A 116 -4.39 -0.34 -6.61
C PHE A 116 -3.84 1.08 -6.67
N VAL A 117 -4.44 1.97 -5.91
CA VAL A 117 -4.02 3.36 -5.79
C VAL A 117 -3.84 3.70 -4.32
N VAL A 118 -2.73 4.33 -3.99
CA VAL A 118 -2.55 5.02 -2.70
C VAL A 118 -2.08 6.44 -2.97
N GLN A 119 -2.73 7.40 -2.35
CA GLN A 119 -2.40 8.82 -2.47
C GLN A 119 -2.34 9.42 -1.08
N ASP A 120 -1.33 10.23 -0.84
CA ASP A 120 -1.13 10.96 0.41
C ASP A 120 -0.89 12.46 0.16
N THR A 121 -1.13 13.26 1.18
CA THR A 121 -0.81 14.69 1.21
C THR A 121 0.49 14.95 1.97
N GLY A 122 1.46 14.05 1.79
CA GLY A 122 2.74 14.10 2.48
C GLY A 122 3.78 14.99 1.83
N ARG A 123 5.04 14.73 2.17
CA ARG A 123 6.17 15.56 1.74
C ARG A 123 6.46 15.52 0.24
N GLY A 124 5.89 14.56 -0.47
CA GLY A 124 6.22 14.31 -1.87
C GLY A 124 7.63 13.75 -2.07
N ILE A 125 8.00 13.55 -3.33
CA ILE A 125 9.29 13.06 -3.79
C ILE A 125 9.81 14.06 -4.82
N PRO A 126 11.09 14.50 -4.74
CA PRO A 126 11.69 15.33 -5.75
C PRO A 126 11.61 14.68 -7.15
N PRO A 127 11.32 15.43 -8.22
CA PRO A 127 11.10 14.87 -9.55
C PRO A 127 12.30 14.06 -10.09
N ASP A 128 13.51 14.50 -9.81
CA ASP A 128 14.77 13.85 -10.20
C ASP A 128 15.04 12.53 -9.42
N GLU A 129 14.35 12.34 -8.30
CA GLU A 129 14.50 11.15 -7.47
C GLU A 129 13.42 10.07 -7.71
N ILE A 130 12.34 10.39 -8.45
CA ILE A 130 11.21 9.46 -8.66
C ILE A 130 11.67 8.12 -9.24
N GLN A 131 12.60 8.12 -10.17
CA GLN A 131 13.12 6.90 -10.78
C GLN A 131 14.05 6.12 -9.83
N THR A 132 14.71 6.80 -8.90
CA THR A 132 15.70 6.18 -8.02
C THR A 132 15.11 5.62 -6.74
N VAL A 133 13.99 6.18 -6.23
CA VAL A 133 13.38 5.73 -4.96
C VAL A 133 12.78 4.31 -5.02
N VAL A 134 12.58 3.75 -6.20
CA VAL A 134 12.14 2.35 -6.38
C VAL A 134 13.28 1.36 -6.26
N HIS A 135 14.54 1.81 -6.26
CA HIS A 135 15.69 0.94 -6.10
C HIS A 135 15.95 0.61 -4.62
N TYR A 136 16.56 -0.55 -4.42
CA TYR A 136 16.87 -1.08 -3.11
C TYR A 136 17.64 -0.10 -2.22
N GLY A 137 17.16 0.11 -1.00
CA GLY A 137 17.80 0.97 -0.01
C GLY A 137 17.80 2.46 -0.32
N ARG A 138 17.17 2.86 -1.43
CA ARG A 138 17.06 4.28 -1.80
C ARG A 138 15.90 4.94 -1.07
N ARG A 139 16.09 6.21 -0.75
CA ARG A 139 15.09 7.07 -0.07
C ARG A 139 15.24 8.46 -0.63
N GLY A 140 14.14 9.20 -0.71
CA GLY A 140 14.19 10.60 -1.10
C GLY A 140 15.09 11.43 -0.18
N SER A 141 15.78 12.39 -0.73
CA SER A 141 16.67 13.29 0.03
C SER A 141 15.93 14.08 1.11
N ASN A 142 14.67 14.43 0.84
CA ASN A 142 13.78 15.17 1.73
C ASN A 142 13.23 14.36 2.92
N VAL A 143 13.52 13.06 3.00
CA VAL A 143 13.04 12.16 4.06
C VAL A 143 14.16 11.43 4.81
N GLN A 144 15.41 11.78 4.61
CA GLN A 144 16.57 11.14 5.27
C GLN A 144 16.50 11.23 6.80
N GLN A 145 15.95 12.33 7.34
CA GLN A 145 15.79 12.56 8.77
C GLN A 145 14.58 11.82 9.38
N VAL A 146 13.69 11.24 8.55
CA VAL A 146 12.55 10.49 9.06
C VAL A 146 13.03 9.15 9.62
N ARG A 147 13.01 9.00 10.94
CA ARG A 147 13.36 7.74 11.61
C ARG A 147 12.48 6.61 11.10
N THR A 148 13.08 5.53 10.67
CA THR A 148 12.36 4.37 10.16
C THR A 148 12.90 3.09 10.74
N MET A 149 12.02 2.23 11.22
CA MET A 149 12.35 0.85 11.58
C MET A 149 12.41 -0.09 10.37
N GLY A 150 12.12 0.41 9.15
CA GLY A 150 12.13 -0.37 7.91
C GLY A 150 13.27 0.02 6.99
N GLY A 151 13.93 -0.95 6.39
CA GLY A 151 15.12 -0.80 5.53
C GLY A 151 14.88 -0.18 4.15
N GLY A 152 13.78 0.53 3.88
CA GLY A 152 13.51 1.13 2.56
C GLY A 152 13.01 0.15 1.49
N TYR A 153 12.55 -1.02 1.89
CA TYR A 153 12.17 -2.09 0.96
C TYR A 153 10.75 -2.01 0.39
N GLY A 154 9.84 -1.29 1.04
CA GLY A 154 8.41 -1.32 0.68
C GLY A 154 8.13 -0.90 -0.75
N LEU A 155 8.73 0.21 -1.20
CA LEU A 155 8.55 0.71 -2.56
C LEU A 155 9.23 -0.18 -3.61
N THR A 156 10.45 -0.65 -3.31
CA THR A 156 11.18 -1.60 -4.15
C THR A 156 10.41 -2.91 -4.31
N LYS A 157 9.88 -3.45 -3.20
CA LYS A 157 9.06 -4.67 -3.22
C LYS A 157 7.82 -4.46 -4.09
N ALA A 158 7.12 -3.34 -3.90
CA ALA A 158 5.93 -3.01 -4.68
C ALA A 158 6.24 -2.95 -6.18
N PHE A 159 7.32 -2.29 -6.56
CA PHE A 159 7.77 -2.21 -7.96
C PHE A 159 8.11 -3.58 -8.53
N LEU A 160 8.94 -4.38 -7.84
CA LEU A 160 9.38 -5.69 -8.33
C LEU A 160 8.21 -6.69 -8.43
N VAL A 161 7.33 -6.73 -7.41
CA VAL A 161 6.13 -7.58 -7.44
C VAL A 161 5.23 -7.18 -8.61
N THR A 162 4.99 -5.88 -8.82
CA THR A 162 4.18 -5.40 -9.94
C THR A 162 4.77 -5.86 -11.28
N LYS A 163 6.09 -5.72 -11.47
CA LYS A 163 6.77 -6.15 -12.71
C LYS A 163 6.71 -7.66 -12.92
N ARG A 164 6.83 -8.46 -11.84
CA ARG A 164 6.73 -9.93 -11.91
C ARG A 164 5.38 -10.39 -12.47
N PHE A 165 4.30 -9.67 -12.19
CA PHE A 165 2.96 -9.95 -12.71
C PHE A 165 2.67 -9.25 -14.06
N GLY A 166 3.69 -8.75 -14.77
CA GLY A 166 3.51 -8.03 -16.04
C GLY A 166 2.78 -6.71 -15.89
N GLY A 167 2.72 -6.20 -14.67
CA GLY A 167 1.98 -5.00 -14.33
C GLY A 167 2.74 -3.70 -14.61
N ARG A 168 2.01 -2.61 -14.41
CA ARG A 168 2.49 -1.23 -14.58
C ARG A 168 2.49 -0.53 -13.24
N PHE A 169 3.56 0.22 -12.96
CA PHE A 169 3.78 0.94 -11.71
C PHE A 169 4.11 2.41 -12.02
N TRP A 170 3.35 3.32 -11.44
CA TRP A 170 3.55 4.76 -11.60
C TRP A 170 3.63 5.47 -10.27
N ILE A 171 4.48 6.47 -10.23
CA ILE A 171 4.57 7.44 -9.15
C ILE A 171 4.30 8.82 -9.76
N LYS A 172 3.30 9.52 -9.24
CA LYS A 172 3.09 10.95 -9.44
C LYS A 172 3.30 11.62 -8.09
N SER A 173 4.27 12.51 -8.01
CA SER A 173 4.62 13.17 -6.75
C SER A 173 5.08 14.60 -6.98
N GLU A 174 4.77 15.45 -6.01
CA GLU A 174 5.16 16.84 -5.99
C GLU A 174 5.60 17.22 -4.57
N PRO A 175 6.80 17.78 -4.39
CA PRO A 175 7.31 18.20 -3.09
C PRO A 175 6.35 19.17 -2.39
N GLY A 176 6.02 18.85 -1.13
CA GLY A 176 5.10 19.63 -0.30
C GLY A 176 3.61 19.42 -0.58
N ILE A 177 3.25 18.70 -1.64
CA ILE A 177 1.85 18.40 -2.00
C ILE A 177 1.48 16.96 -1.66
N GLY A 178 2.35 15.99 -2.03
CA GLY A 178 2.12 14.59 -1.71
C GLY A 178 2.56 13.62 -2.80
N THR A 179 2.17 12.36 -2.62
CA THR A 179 2.53 11.28 -3.53
C THR A 179 1.30 10.45 -3.89
N ARG A 180 1.17 10.10 -5.16
CA ARG A 180 0.21 9.12 -5.66
C ARG A 180 0.96 7.98 -6.33
N ILE A 181 0.76 6.77 -5.84
CA ILE A 181 1.26 5.53 -6.43
C ILE A 181 0.08 4.79 -7.04
N THR A 182 0.24 4.37 -8.29
CA THR A 182 -0.75 3.57 -9.00
C THR A 182 -0.09 2.30 -9.51
N ILE A 183 -0.68 1.17 -9.17
CA ILE A 183 -0.29 -0.16 -9.63
C ILE A 183 -1.45 -0.73 -10.45
N ILE A 184 -1.14 -1.28 -11.60
CA ILE A 184 -2.09 -2.05 -12.40
C ILE A 184 -1.45 -3.40 -12.73
N VAL A 185 -2.15 -4.48 -12.42
CA VAL A 185 -1.73 -5.85 -12.68
C VAL A 185 -2.79 -6.51 -13.56
N PRO A 186 -2.42 -7.02 -14.76
CA PRO A 186 -3.36 -7.73 -15.61
C PRO A 186 -3.82 -9.01 -14.92
N ARG A 187 -5.11 -9.32 -15.04
CA ARG A 187 -5.64 -10.59 -14.55
C ARG A 187 -5.21 -11.73 -15.47
N PRO A 188 -4.90 -12.91 -14.93
CA PRO A 188 -4.68 -14.09 -15.75
C PRO A 188 -5.95 -14.42 -16.51
N THR A 189 -5.79 -14.76 -17.78
CA THR A 189 -6.87 -15.28 -18.63
C THR A 189 -7.12 -16.74 -18.22
N GLY A 190 -8.22 -17.01 -17.50
CA GLY A 190 -8.61 -18.36 -17.09
C GLY A 190 -9.73 -18.35 -16.06
N PRO A 191 -10.40 -19.50 -15.83
CA PRO A 191 -11.43 -19.58 -14.81
C PRO A 191 -10.84 -19.28 -13.42
N ARG A 192 -11.64 -18.63 -12.56
CA ARG A 192 -11.29 -18.43 -11.16
C ARG A 192 -11.07 -19.79 -10.51
N VAL A 193 -9.88 -20.04 -10.01
CA VAL A 193 -9.60 -21.21 -9.17
C VAL A 193 -10.01 -20.79 -7.76
N GLY A 194 -11.20 -21.26 -7.34
CA GLY A 194 -11.73 -21.09 -6.00
C GLY A 194 -10.94 -21.84 -4.95
#